data_f8556723c91268f30db873e2b8249c84
#
_entry.id   f8556723c91268f30db873e2b8249c84
#
_cell.length_a   1.000
_cell.length_b   1.000
_cell.length_c   1.000
_cell.angle_alpha   90.00
_cell.angle_beta   90.00
_cell.angle_gamma   90.00
#
_symmetry.space_group_name_H-M   'P 1'
#
loop_
_entity.id
_entity.type
_entity.pdbx_description
1 polymer ?
#
loop_
_entity_poly.entity_id
_entity_poly.type
_entity_poly.pdbx_seq_one_letter_code
_entity_poly.pdbx_strand_id
1 'polypeptide(L)'
;LIAAHTGYHAAIRRGGVAAGEEVAVLGAAGGVGSAMVQLSVAQGARVIAVVGDDAKAEVVAGLGAEPVVHSAVDTPTALRELTGGRGVDVILDPVQGEVGARARAGLAVGGRHVLCGHAGGLIAHDPSFYLWNQTLVGVDLGGFPPEVMQGWHLETQAHLDRLIAEGRYRPLVDRVVPFEEAGAAVADLAARRVAGRVVVHVADA
;
A
#
# COMPACT_ATOMS: atom_id res chain seq x y z
N LEU A 1 -0.95 9.15 -11.11
CA LEU A 1 -1.83 10.04 -10.36
C LEU A 1 -2.74 9.25 -9.42
N ILE A 2 -3.72 8.46 -9.90
CA ILE A 2 -4.72 7.75 -9.08
C ILE A 2 -4.08 6.94 -7.95
N ALA A 3 -3.06 6.13 -8.23
CA ALA A 3 -2.42 5.29 -7.21
C ALA A 3 -1.80 6.10 -6.06
N ALA A 4 -1.18 7.24 -6.35
CA ALA A 4 -0.60 8.12 -5.35
C ALA A 4 -1.67 8.79 -4.50
N HIS A 5 -2.77 9.25 -5.13
CA HIS A 5 -3.91 9.83 -4.42
C HIS A 5 -4.61 8.79 -3.54
N THR A 6 -4.83 7.57 -4.03
CA THR A 6 -5.36 6.47 -3.22
C THR A 6 -4.44 6.14 -2.05
N GLY A 7 -3.13 6.05 -2.31
CA GLY A 7 -2.13 5.80 -1.27
C GLY A 7 -2.11 6.89 -0.19
N TYR A 8 -2.18 8.16 -0.59
CA TYR A 8 -2.28 9.30 0.33
C TYR A 8 -3.56 9.24 1.16
N HIS A 9 -4.70 9.02 0.51
CA HIS A 9 -5.98 8.95 1.21
C HIS A 9 -6.00 7.79 2.21
N ALA A 10 -5.46 6.63 1.82
CA ALA A 10 -5.37 5.46 2.68
C ALA A 10 -4.39 5.65 3.85
N ALA A 11 -3.14 6.01 3.57
CA ALA A 11 -2.09 6.07 4.58
C ALA A 11 -2.24 7.31 5.49
N ILE A 12 -2.46 8.48 4.89
CA ILE A 12 -2.39 9.75 5.62
C ILE A 12 -3.76 10.17 6.14
N ARG A 13 -4.74 10.31 5.24
CA ARG A 13 -6.04 10.89 5.62
C ARG A 13 -6.91 9.95 6.45
N ARG A 14 -7.03 8.69 6.04
CA ARG A 14 -7.89 7.72 6.72
C ARG A 14 -7.12 6.85 7.71
N GLY A 15 -5.93 6.41 7.32
CA GLY A 15 -5.05 5.60 8.16
C GLY A 15 -4.37 6.40 9.26
N GLY A 16 -4.16 7.71 9.08
CA GLY A 16 -3.53 8.58 10.06
C GLY A 16 -2.14 8.12 10.47
N VAL A 17 -1.36 7.60 9.49
CA VAL A 17 0.03 7.14 9.75
C VAL A 17 0.86 8.29 10.31
N ALA A 18 1.53 8.04 11.41
CA ALA A 18 2.34 8.99 12.14
C ALA A 18 3.80 8.52 12.30
N ALA A 19 4.68 9.47 12.63
CA ALA A 19 6.08 9.17 12.90
C ALA A 19 6.23 8.20 14.08
N GLY A 20 7.12 7.21 13.93
CA GLY A 20 7.42 6.20 14.94
C GLY A 20 6.45 5.02 14.97
N GLU A 21 5.40 5.02 14.16
CA GLU A 21 4.52 3.85 14.04
C GLU A 21 5.16 2.72 13.20
N GLU A 22 4.80 1.49 13.53
CA GLU A 22 5.10 0.27 12.77
C GLU A 22 3.96 0.03 11.77
N VAL A 23 4.25 0.12 10.47
CA VAL A 23 3.24 0.06 9.40
C VAL A 23 3.51 -1.11 8.48
N ALA A 24 2.57 -2.05 8.37
CA ALA A 24 2.62 -3.09 7.35
C ALA A 24 1.85 -2.63 6.10
N VAL A 25 2.45 -2.78 4.91
CA VAL A 25 1.80 -2.51 3.62
C VAL A 25 1.68 -3.81 2.85
N LEU A 26 0.46 -4.26 2.57
CA LEU A 26 0.21 -5.46 1.76
C LEU A 26 0.27 -5.12 0.26
N GLY A 27 0.76 -6.06 -0.55
CA GLY A 27 0.95 -5.81 -1.98
C GLY A 27 1.84 -4.59 -2.24
N ALA A 28 2.86 -4.42 -1.40
CA ALA A 28 3.68 -3.22 -1.28
C ALA A 28 4.40 -2.82 -2.58
N ALA A 29 4.73 -3.77 -3.45
CA ALA A 29 5.36 -3.49 -4.74
C ALA A 29 4.35 -3.11 -5.85
N GLY A 30 3.04 -3.11 -5.60
CA GLY A 30 2.05 -2.66 -6.56
C GLY A 30 1.95 -1.13 -6.65
N GLY A 31 1.17 -0.62 -7.62
CA GLY A 31 1.07 0.83 -7.84
C GLY A 31 0.54 1.62 -6.65
N VAL A 32 -0.48 1.12 -5.92
CA VAL A 32 -1.01 1.75 -4.70
C VAL A 32 -0.11 1.43 -3.50
N GLY A 33 0.33 0.17 -3.38
CA GLY A 33 1.21 -0.27 -2.29
C GLY A 33 2.52 0.51 -2.23
N SER A 34 3.20 0.69 -3.36
CA SER A 34 4.45 1.44 -3.42
C SER A 34 4.29 2.94 -3.08
N ALA A 35 3.11 3.50 -3.38
CA ALA A 35 2.78 4.85 -2.94
C ALA A 35 2.59 4.91 -1.41
N MET A 36 1.86 3.95 -0.83
CA MET A 36 1.68 3.87 0.62
C MET A 36 3.00 3.66 1.36
N VAL A 37 3.90 2.80 0.84
CA VAL A 37 5.25 2.62 1.39
C VAL A 37 5.97 3.96 1.49
N GLN A 38 6.14 4.65 0.37
CA GLN A 38 6.89 5.90 0.33
C GLN A 38 6.25 7.00 1.17
N LEU A 39 4.93 7.12 1.15
CA LEU A 39 4.21 8.11 1.96
C LEU A 39 4.36 7.82 3.46
N SER A 40 4.30 6.56 3.88
CA SER A 40 4.49 6.18 5.29
C SER A 40 5.93 6.41 5.74
N VAL A 41 6.92 6.06 4.92
CA VAL A 41 8.34 6.38 5.16
C VAL A 41 8.54 7.90 5.27
N ALA A 42 7.90 8.68 4.37
CA ALA A 42 7.97 10.14 4.41
C ALA A 42 7.34 10.75 5.67
N GLN A 43 6.39 10.06 6.30
CA GLN A 43 5.84 10.46 7.61
C GLN A 43 6.75 10.10 8.79
N GLY A 44 7.82 9.34 8.57
CA GLY A 44 8.72 8.87 9.63
C GLY A 44 8.24 7.58 10.32
N ALA A 45 7.36 6.82 9.70
CA ALA A 45 6.98 5.49 10.14
C ALA A 45 8.05 4.45 9.74
N ARG A 46 8.17 3.38 10.51
CA ARG A 46 8.90 2.19 10.10
C ARG A 46 7.97 1.30 9.27
N VAL A 47 8.33 1.04 8.02
CA VAL A 47 7.46 0.32 7.09
C VAL A 47 7.93 -1.09 6.86
N ILE A 48 7.03 -2.06 7.05
CA ILE A 48 7.20 -3.48 6.72
C ILE A 48 6.39 -3.75 5.46
N ALA A 49 7.08 -4.11 4.37
CA ALA A 49 6.49 -4.28 3.05
C ALA A 49 6.22 -5.75 2.74
N VAL A 50 4.95 -6.15 2.71
CA VAL A 50 4.56 -7.53 2.41
C VAL A 50 4.40 -7.71 0.90
N VAL A 51 5.20 -8.59 0.33
CA VAL A 51 5.31 -8.86 -1.11
C VAL A 51 5.21 -10.36 -1.42
N GLY A 52 5.06 -10.70 -2.71
CA GLY A 52 4.87 -12.08 -3.15
C GLY A 52 6.15 -12.86 -3.45
N ASP A 53 7.25 -12.17 -3.74
CA ASP A 53 8.51 -12.77 -4.21
C ASP A 53 9.74 -11.90 -3.89
N ASP A 54 10.94 -12.49 -4.02
CA ASP A 54 12.21 -11.85 -3.69
C ASP A 54 12.54 -10.67 -4.62
N ALA A 55 12.17 -10.74 -5.90
CA ALA A 55 12.41 -9.63 -6.83
C ALA A 55 11.64 -8.37 -6.39
N LYS A 56 10.41 -8.53 -5.90
CA LYS A 56 9.63 -7.43 -5.32
C LYS A 56 10.15 -6.99 -3.96
N ALA A 57 10.77 -7.90 -3.19
CA ALA A 57 11.42 -7.56 -1.92
C ALA A 57 12.58 -6.57 -2.14
N GLU A 58 13.41 -6.79 -3.15
CA GLU A 58 14.49 -5.85 -3.51
C GLU A 58 13.94 -4.47 -3.89
N VAL A 59 12.84 -4.44 -4.68
CA VAL A 59 12.19 -3.17 -5.07
C VAL A 59 11.72 -2.37 -3.86
N VAL A 60 11.00 -3.00 -2.92
CA VAL A 60 10.45 -2.28 -1.76
C VAL A 60 11.52 -1.90 -0.74
N ALA A 61 12.61 -2.68 -0.64
CA ALA A 61 13.78 -2.30 0.15
C ALA A 61 14.40 -0.98 -0.38
N GLY A 62 14.48 -0.82 -1.70
CA GLY A 62 14.89 0.43 -2.35
C GLY A 62 13.97 1.62 -2.09
N LEU A 63 12.73 1.40 -1.63
CA LEU A 63 11.79 2.44 -1.19
C LEU A 63 11.89 2.77 0.30
N GLY A 64 12.82 2.16 1.03
CA GLY A 64 13.04 2.38 2.46
C GLY A 64 12.18 1.52 3.39
N ALA A 65 11.61 0.43 2.90
CA ALA A 65 10.82 -0.51 3.69
C ALA A 65 11.57 -1.83 3.96
N GLU A 66 11.23 -2.49 5.05
CA GLU A 66 11.71 -3.83 5.38
C GLU A 66 10.82 -4.90 4.72
N PRO A 67 11.36 -5.75 3.82
CA PRO A 67 10.54 -6.68 3.08
C PRO A 67 10.17 -7.93 3.88
N VAL A 68 8.93 -8.40 3.68
CA VAL A 68 8.42 -9.71 4.10
C VAL A 68 7.82 -10.43 2.89
N VAL A 69 8.39 -11.59 2.52
CA VAL A 69 7.91 -12.40 1.42
C VAL A 69 6.88 -13.40 1.94
N HIS A 70 5.58 -13.11 1.73
CA HIS A 70 4.47 -13.87 2.32
C HIS A 70 4.33 -15.31 1.82
N SER A 71 4.99 -15.66 0.70
CA SER A 71 5.07 -17.05 0.21
C SER A 71 6.12 -17.88 0.92
N ALA A 72 7.10 -17.24 1.59
CA ALA A 72 8.21 -17.89 2.27
C ALA A 72 8.01 -17.97 3.79
N VAL A 73 7.23 -17.07 4.39
CA VAL A 73 7.05 -16.98 5.84
C VAL A 73 5.58 -16.79 6.23
N ASP A 74 5.26 -17.16 7.47
CA ASP A 74 3.95 -16.83 8.05
C ASP A 74 3.90 -15.33 8.39
N THR A 75 3.13 -14.59 7.60
CA THR A 75 3.07 -13.12 7.68
C THR A 75 2.80 -12.59 9.09
N PRO A 76 1.78 -13.04 9.86
CA PRO A 76 1.53 -12.51 11.19
C PRO A 76 2.70 -12.77 12.16
N THR A 77 3.33 -13.94 12.06
CA THR A 77 4.52 -14.26 12.87
C THR A 77 5.67 -13.30 12.54
N ALA A 78 5.97 -13.11 11.26
CA ALA A 78 7.02 -12.18 10.84
C ALA A 78 6.75 -10.74 11.29
N LEU A 79 5.50 -10.25 11.17
CA LEU A 79 5.13 -8.92 11.65
C LEU A 79 5.33 -8.75 13.16
N ARG A 80 5.03 -9.79 13.95
CA ARG A 80 5.26 -9.77 15.40
C ARG A 80 6.74 -9.84 15.75
N GLU A 81 7.52 -10.70 15.12
CA GLU A 81 8.95 -10.81 15.34
C GLU A 81 9.67 -9.48 15.07
N LEU A 82 9.36 -8.85 13.93
CA LEU A 82 9.94 -7.56 13.53
C LEU A 82 9.56 -6.41 14.47
N THR A 83 8.50 -6.57 15.26
CA THR A 83 7.98 -5.55 16.19
C THR A 83 8.15 -5.95 17.67
N GLY A 84 9.09 -6.87 17.97
CA GLY A 84 9.37 -7.33 19.33
C GLY A 84 8.19 -8.01 20.02
N GLY A 85 7.33 -8.69 19.28
CA GLY A 85 6.14 -9.42 19.77
C GLY A 85 4.86 -8.57 19.85
N ARG A 86 4.94 -7.25 19.71
CA ARG A 86 3.80 -6.32 19.86
C ARG A 86 2.81 -6.39 18.70
N GLY A 87 3.31 -6.55 17.49
CA GLY A 87 2.56 -6.39 16.26
C GLY A 87 2.62 -4.96 15.72
N VAL A 88 2.14 -4.76 14.48
CA VAL A 88 2.15 -3.46 13.79
C VAL A 88 1.00 -2.56 14.23
N ASP A 89 1.21 -1.26 14.21
CA ASP A 89 0.18 -0.28 14.58
C ASP A 89 -0.86 -0.12 13.46
N VAL A 90 -0.41 -0.26 12.21
CA VAL A 90 -1.25 -0.06 11.02
C VAL A 90 -1.00 -1.16 10.00
N ILE A 91 -2.07 -1.69 9.42
CA ILE A 91 -2.01 -2.46 8.17
C ILE A 91 -2.69 -1.64 7.07
N LEU A 92 -1.96 -1.33 6.00
CA LEU A 92 -2.48 -0.71 4.79
C LEU A 92 -2.71 -1.80 3.74
N ASP A 93 -3.99 -2.04 3.38
CA ASP A 93 -4.39 -3.23 2.65
C ASP A 93 -5.18 -2.91 1.37
N PRO A 94 -4.51 -2.89 0.20
CA PRO A 94 -5.15 -2.83 -1.11
C PRO A 94 -5.49 -4.21 -1.67
N VAL A 95 -5.19 -5.29 -0.93
CA VAL A 95 -5.27 -6.69 -1.41
C VAL A 95 -6.49 -7.39 -0.84
N GLN A 96 -6.68 -7.33 0.48
CA GLN A 96 -7.68 -8.08 1.22
C GLN A 96 -7.58 -9.61 1.01
N GLY A 97 -8.72 -10.32 0.93
CA GLY A 97 -8.76 -11.77 0.76
C GLY A 97 -8.02 -12.51 1.88
N GLU A 98 -7.44 -13.66 1.54
CA GLU A 98 -6.72 -14.51 2.50
C GLU A 98 -5.46 -13.82 3.06
N VAL A 99 -4.72 -13.10 2.22
CA VAL A 99 -3.50 -12.39 2.64
C VAL A 99 -3.81 -11.33 3.69
N GLY A 100 -4.86 -10.51 3.46
CA GLY A 100 -5.31 -9.49 4.40
C GLY A 100 -5.87 -10.09 5.69
N ALA A 101 -6.66 -11.17 5.58
CA ALA A 101 -7.21 -11.87 6.73
C ALA A 101 -6.12 -12.44 7.64
N ARG A 102 -5.10 -13.06 7.07
CA ARG A 102 -3.94 -13.60 7.82
C ARG A 102 -3.11 -12.47 8.42
N ALA A 103 -2.75 -11.46 7.65
CA ALA A 103 -1.92 -10.36 8.12
C ALA A 103 -2.51 -9.64 9.35
N ARG A 104 -3.84 -9.58 9.46
CA ARG A 104 -4.52 -8.96 10.61
C ARG A 104 -4.15 -9.57 11.95
N ALA A 105 -3.81 -10.84 12.03
CA ALA A 105 -3.33 -11.47 13.26
C ALA A 105 -1.97 -10.90 13.73
N GLY A 106 -1.25 -10.20 12.86
CA GLY A 106 -0.02 -9.45 13.18
C GLY A 106 -0.26 -8.01 13.65
N LEU A 107 -1.52 -7.55 13.72
CA LEU A 107 -1.87 -6.22 14.19
C LEU A 107 -1.76 -6.12 15.72
N ALA A 108 -1.26 -5.01 16.22
CA ALA A 108 -1.16 -4.74 17.65
C ALA A 108 -2.53 -4.52 18.30
N VAL A 109 -2.59 -4.59 19.63
CA VAL A 109 -3.73 -4.13 20.41
C VAL A 109 -3.92 -2.64 20.15
N GLY A 110 -5.15 -2.21 19.84
CA GLY A 110 -5.45 -0.83 19.48
C GLY A 110 -5.03 -0.43 18.06
N GLY A 111 -4.45 -1.34 17.28
CA GLY A 111 -4.04 -1.11 15.90
C GLY A 111 -5.21 -0.95 14.94
N ARG A 112 -4.93 -0.50 13.72
CA ARG A 112 -5.94 -0.27 12.68
C ARG A 112 -5.61 -0.95 11.35
N HIS A 113 -6.62 -1.60 10.76
CA HIS A 113 -6.54 -2.24 9.45
C HIS A 113 -7.29 -1.37 8.43
N VAL A 114 -6.57 -0.81 7.49
CA VAL A 114 -7.05 0.15 6.48
C VAL A 114 -7.30 -0.59 5.16
N LEU A 115 -8.55 -0.72 4.77
CA LEU A 115 -9.00 -1.46 3.59
C LEU A 115 -9.24 -0.49 2.44
N CYS A 116 -8.43 -0.56 1.37
CA CYS A 116 -8.49 0.38 0.23
C CYS A 116 -8.49 -0.28 -1.15
N GLY A 117 -8.83 -1.54 -1.21
CA GLY A 117 -8.92 -2.34 -2.44
C GLY A 117 -9.28 -3.78 -2.10
N HIS A 118 -9.44 -4.61 -3.12
CA HIS A 118 -9.85 -6.02 -2.96
C HIS A 118 -9.24 -6.91 -4.06
N ALA A 119 -7.98 -6.66 -4.42
CA ALA A 119 -7.29 -7.39 -5.50
C ALA A 119 -7.15 -8.90 -5.23
N GLY A 120 -7.21 -9.32 -3.97
CA GLY A 120 -7.19 -10.72 -3.53
C GLY A 120 -8.58 -11.27 -3.14
N GLY A 121 -9.66 -10.52 -3.38
CA GLY A 121 -11.01 -10.80 -2.92
C GLY A 121 -11.37 -9.99 -1.67
N LEU A 122 -12.59 -10.12 -1.19
CA LEU A 122 -13.03 -9.44 0.03
C LEU A 122 -12.57 -10.21 1.26
N ILE A 123 -12.18 -9.49 2.30
CA ILE A 123 -11.89 -10.07 3.61
C ILE A 123 -13.22 -10.48 4.30
N ALA A 124 -13.26 -11.68 4.83
CA ALA A 124 -14.41 -12.10 5.63
C ALA A 124 -14.46 -11.29 6.94
N HIS A 125 -15.67 -10.95 7.36
CA HIS A 125 -15.87 -10.31 8.65
C HIS A 125 -15.51 -11.29 9.77
N ASP A 126 -14.56 -10.89 10.60
CA ASP A 126 -14.16 -11.59 11.82
C ASP A 126 -14.39 -10.66 13.00
N PRO A 127 -15.35 -11.00 13.88
CA PRO A 127 -15.70 -10.14 15.01
C PRO A 127 -14.60 -10.03 16.06
N SER A 128 -13.54 -10.86 15.99
CA SER A 128 -12.49 -10.89 17.01
C SER A 128 -11.72 -9.57 17.14
N PHE A 129 -11.79 -8.66 16.17
CA PHE A 129 -11.11 -7.36 16.24
C PHE A 129 -11.51 -6.53 17.47
N TYR A 130 -12.73 -6.67 17.98
CA TYR A 130 -13.16 -5.96 19.20
C TYR A 130 -12.45 -6.46 20.46
N LEU A 131 -12.01 -7.72 20.49
CA LEU A 131 -11.28 -8.30 21.63
C LEU A 131 -9.92 -7.63 21.83
N TRP A 132 -9.34 -7.08 20.75
CA TRP A 132 -8.04 -6.43 20.73
C TRP A 132 -8.14 -4.90 20.60
N ASN A 133 -9.33 -4.33 20.74
CA ASN A 133 -9.61 -2.90 20.51
C ASN A 133 -9.12 -2.41 19.14
N GLN A 134 -9.11 -3.26 18.13
CA GLN A 134 -8.65 -2.93 16.79
C GLN A 134 -9.74 -2.18 16.01
N THR A 135 -9.32 -1.38 15.04
CA THR A 135 -10.21 -0.59 14.17
C THR A 135 -10.12 -1.07 12.73
N LEU A 136 -11.26 -1.24 12.06
CA LEU A 136 -11.33 -1.39 10.60
C LEU A 136 -11.66 -0.04 9.97
N VAL A 137 -10.85 0.38 9.01
CA VAL A 137 -10.98 1.68 8.32
C VAL A 137 -11.23 1.44 6.84
N GLY A 138 -12.43 1.78 6.37
CA GLY A 138 -12.75 1.75 4.94
C GLY A 138 -12.20 2.97 4.21
N VAL A 139 -11.71 2.74 2.99
CA VAL A 139 -11.17 3.78 2.10
C VAL A 139 -11.78 3.66 0.72
N ASP A 140 -12.51 4.68 0.30
CA ASP A 140 -12.99 4.87 -1.06
C ASP A 140 -12.86 6.36 -1.44
N LEU A 141 -12.31 6.63 -2.62
CA LEU A 141 -12.22 7.98 -3.16
C LEU A 141 -13.51 8.44 -3.84
N GLY A 142 -14.40 7.51 -4.21
CA GLY A 142 -15.62 7.81 -4.96
C GLY A 142 -16.85 8.13 -4.11
N GLY A 143 -16.81 7.90 -2.80
CA GLY A 143 -17.97 7.96 -1.90
C GLY A 143 -18.32 9.34 -1.35
N PHE A 144 -17.69 10.42 -1.81
CA PHE A 144 -17.85 11.77 -1.28
C PHE A 144 -18.42 12.77 -2.30
N PRO A 145 -19.06 13.85 -1.85
CA PRO A 145 -19.52 14.90 -2.75
C PRO A 145 -18.36 15.48 -3.59
N PRO A 146 -18.61 15.84 -4.86
CA PRO A 146 -17.57 16.29 -5.80
C PRO A 146 -16.72 17.47 -5.28
N GLU A 147 -17.34 18.42 -4.60
CA GLU A 147 -16.65 19.59 -4.02
C GLU A 147 -15.68 19.21 -2.90
N VAL A 148 -16.01 18.22 -2.08
CA VAL A 148 -15.13 17.68 -1.04
C VAL A 148 -13.95 16.97 -1.69
N MET A 149 -14.22 16.15 -2.71
CA MET A 149 -13.20 15.43 -3.44
C MET A 149 -12.23 16.36 -4.18
N GLN A 150 -12.74 17.44 -4.77
CA GLN A 150 -11.90 18.43 -5.44
C GLN A 150 -10.92 19.09 -4.45
N GLY A 151 -11.38 19.50 -3.28
CA GLY A 151 -10.52 20.05 -2.23
C GLY A 151 -9.43 19.07 -1.81
N TRP A 152 -9.80 17.82 -1.58
CA TRP A 152 -8.83 16.76 -1.22
C TRP A 152 -7.84 16.45 -2.32
N HIS A 153 -8.25 16.49 -3.59
CA HIS A 153 -7.34 16.26 -4.72
C HIS A 153 -6.29 17.36 -4.80
N LEU A 154 -6.69 18.63 -4.64
CA LEU A 154 -5.77 19.76 -4.65
C LEU A 154 -4.77 19.70 -3.50
N GLU A 155 -5.24 19.43 -2.29
CA GLU A 155 -4.39 19.27 -1.10
C GLU A 155 -3.41 18.10 -1.27
N THR A 156 -3.90 16.96 -1.72
CA THR A 156 -3.08 15.76 -1.94
C THR A 156 -2.03 16.02 -3.01
N GLN A 157 -2.42 16.66 -4.12
CA GLN A 157 -1.47 16.97 -5.19
C GLN A 157 -0.37 17.92 -4.71
N ALA A 158 -0.73 18.99 -4.00
CA ALA A 158 0.26 19.92 -3.44
C ALA A 158 1.24 19.23 -2.46
N HIS A 159 0.76 18.24 -1.69
CA HIS A 159 1.61 17.44 -0.82
C HIS A 159 2.56 16.54 -1.61
N LEU A 160 2.04 15.84 -2.63
CA LEU A 160 2.83 14.98 -3.49
C LEU A 160 3.89 15.76 -4.28
N ASP A 161 3.53 16.93 -4.83
CA ASP A 161 4.46 17.80 -5.56
C ASP A 161 5.64 18.23 -4.67
N ARG A 162 5.38 18.57 -3.41
CA ARG A 162 6.43 18.87 -2.44
C ARG A 162 7.33 17.67 -2.19
N LEU A 163 6.77 16.47 -1.93
CA LEU A 163 7.58 15.26 -1.71
C LEU A 163 8.40 14.88 -2.94
N ILE A 164 7.86 15.08 -4.14
CA ILE A 164 8.58 14.86 -5.40
C ILE A 164 9.75 15.84 -5.52
N ALA A 165 9.52 17.13 -5.25
CA ALA A 165 10.56 18.15 -5.29
C ALA A 165 11.68 17.90 -4.26
N GLU A 166 11.33 17.33 -3.09
CA GLU A 166 12.27 16.92 -2.04
C GLU A 166 12.96 15.58 -2.34
N GLY A 167 12.62 14.88 -3.42
CA GLY A 167 13.14 13.54 -3.76
C GLY A 167 12.64 12.42 -2.82
N ARG A 168 11.60 12.67 -2.02
CA ARG A 168 11.05 11.74 -1.01
C ARG A 168 9.88 10.89 -1.54
N TYR A 169 9.39 11.19 -2.72
CA TYR A 169 8.39 10.41 -3.42
C TYR A 169 8.74 10.33 -4.91
N ARG A 170 8.73 9.13 -5.45
CA ARG A 170 8.88 8.87 -6.89
C ARG A 170 7.90 7.78 -7.31
N PRO A 171 7.02 8.02 -8.29
CA PRO A 171 6.16 6.97 -8.82
C PRO A 171 6.98 5.76 -9.28
N LEU A 172 6.63 4.58 -8.76
CA LEU A 172 7.30 3.33 -9.18
C LEU A 172 6.77 2.94 -10.57
N VAL A 173 7.64 3.04 -11.56
CA VAL A 173 7.38 2.62 -12.95
C VAL A 173 8.25 1.40 -13.24
N ASP A 174 7.62 0.27 -13.54
CA ASP A 174 8.29 -0.97 -13.92
C ASP A 174 8.98 -0.80 -15.29
N ARG A 175 8.21 -0.40 -16.28
CA ARG A 175 8.68 -0.13 -17.64
C ARG A 175 7.74 0.77 -18.42
N VAL A 176 8.27 1.32 -19.50
CA VAL A 176 7.50 2.00 -20.55
C VAL A 176 7.44 1.10 -21.77
N VAL A 177 6.26 0.93 -22.35
CA VAL A 177 6.03 0.09 -23.53
C VAL A 177 5.32 0.88 -24.64
N PRO A 178 5.52 0.55 -25.93
CA PRO A 178 4.74 1.14 -27.01
C PRO A 178 3.29 0.67 -26.95
N PHE A 179 2.39 1.35 -27.65
CA PHE A 179 0.94 1.09 -27.61
C PHE A 179 0.59 -0.35 -28.05
N GLU A 180 1.31 -0.89 -28.99
CA GLU A 180 1.13 -2.24 -29.52
C GLU A 180 1.37 -3.35 -28.47
N GLU A 181 2.16 -3.05 -27.46
CA GLU A 181 2.47 -3.97 -26.35
C GLU A 181 1.52 -3.83 -25.15
N ALA A 182 0.55 -2.92 -25.20
CA ALA A 182 -0.38 -2.66 -24.08
C ALA A 182 -1.12 -3.94 -23.64
N GLY A 183 -1.53 -4.79 -24.58
CA GLY A 183 -2.21 -6.06 -24.29
C GLY A 183 -1.32 -7.03 -23.49
N ALA A 184 -0.04 -7.14 -23.86
CA ALA A 184 0.94 -7.97 -23.16
C ALA A 184 1.20 -7.40 -21.74
N ALA A 185 1.30 -6.08 -21.61
CA ALA A 185 1.48 -5.42 -20.31
C ALA A 185 0.31 -5.65 -19.35
N VAL A 186 -0.93 -5.67 -19.86
CA VAL A 186 -2.13 -6.00 -19.08
C VAL A 186 -2.09 -7.47 -18.63
N ALA A 187 -1.67 -8.40 -19.50
CA ALA A 187 -1.50 -9.81 -19.17
C ALA A 187 -0.44 -10.01 -18.06
N ASP A 188 0.68 -9.28 -18.13
CA ASP A 188 1.71 -9.30 -17.10
C ASP A 188 1.20 -8.77 -15.75
N LEU A 189 0.40 -7.70 -15.77
CA LEU A 189 -0.24 -7.16 -14.57
C LEU A 189 -1.20 -8.18 -13.94
N ALA A 190 -2.04 -8.83 -14.76
CA ALA A 190 -2.96 -9.88 -14.31
C ALA A 190 -2.20 -11.08 -13.72
N ALA A 191 -1.05 -11.44 -14.30
CA ALA A 191 -0.17 -12.50 -13.82
C ALA A 191 0.73 -12.09 -12.64
N ARG A 192 0.56 -10.87 -12.09
CA ARG A 192 1.31 -10.32 -10.95
C ARG A 192 2.83 -10.21 -11.19
N ARG A 193 3.27 -10.08 -12.44
CA ARG A 193 4.69 -9.96 -12.83
C ARG A 193 5.21 -8.51 -12.82
N VAL A 194 4.35 -7.53 -12.56
CA VAL A 194 4.70 -6.10 -12.59
C VAL A 194 5.01 -5.60 -11.18
N ALA A 195 6.05 -4.78 -11.05
CA ALA A 195 6.34 -3.99 -9.86
C ALA A 195 6.05 -2.50 -10.14
N GLY A 196 5.05 -1.92 -9.47
CA GLY A 196 4.61 -0.56 -9.72
C GLY A 196 3.60 -0.44 -10.85
N ARG A 197 3.95 0.32 -11.91
CA ARG A 197 3.10 0.63 -13.05
C ARG A 197 3.84 0.37 -14.36
N VAL A 198 3.11 -0.13 -15.36
CA VAL A 198 3.55 -0.05 -16.76
C VAL A 198 2.96 1.22 -17.36
N VAL A 199 3.78 1.99 -18.03
CA VAL A 199 3.37 3.18 -18.78
C VAL A 199 3.32 2.81 -20.25
N VAL A 200 2.21 3.14 -20.91
CA VAL A 200 2.05 2.93 -22.35
C VAL A 200 2.31 4.25 -23.06
N HIS A 201 3.29 4.27 -23.96
CA HIS A 201 3.58 5.39 -24.84
C HIS A 201 2.63 5.32 -26.05
N VAL A 202 1.79 6.34 -26.22
CA VAL A 202 0.72 6.32 -27.25
C VAL A 202 1.20 6.98 -28.54
N ALA A 203 1.89 8.10 -28.45
CA ALA A 203 2.48 8.83 -29.55
C ALA A 203 3.51 9.83 -29.04
N ASP A 204 4.44 10.24 -29.89
CA ASP A 204 5.28 11.40 -29.65
C ASP A 204 4.43 12.67 -29.77
N ALA A 205 4.60 13.62 -28.86
CA ALA A 205 3.87 14.88 -28.80
C ALA A 205 4.43 15.87 -29.82
#